data_13f6b96a609867fcd488f71def4a8279
#
_entry.id   13f6b96a609867fcd488f71def4a8279
#
_cell.length_a   1.000
_cell.length_b   1.000
_cell.length_c   1.000
_cell.angle_alpha   90.00
_cell.angle_beta   90.00
_cell.angle_gamma   90.00
#
_symmetry.space_group_name_H-M   'P 1'
#
loop_
_entity.id
_entity.type
_entity.pdbx_description
1 polymer ?
#
loop_
_entity_poly.entity_id
_entity_poly.type
_entity_poly.pdbx_seq_one_letter_code
_entity_poly.pdbx_strand_id
1 'polypeptide(L)'
;MKAAILLLSALVVAPALAQNYPTKPIRILIAQAPGSATDVISRVVGNRLSEGLGQPVVIEARPGAGGVVGTEAAARSAPDGYTLFMANNSTHGSNPAVYAKLPYDAVNDFAPIAFVASVPYVLVIDPSLPVKSVQDLTALAKSRPGKMNYASAGNGSTHQFCGELLKSMAGMDVQHVPYKGSPPAVAGLLGGEVAFMFANVADIGPQIRNAKVRPIAVTSEKRAPSLPEVPTMAEAGLPGFEILSWFGLLAPAGTPAPIVARLNAETVKVLGRADVQAALANQGLEVKPGTPEQFAAHIKSEIAKFTKIGKAAGIKAE
;
A
#
# COMPACT_ATOMS: atom_id res chain seq x y z
N MET A 1 6.51 -33.85 66.87
CA MET A 1 7.06 -33.19 65.64
C MET A 1 5.94 -33.05 64.65
N LYS A 2 5.37 -31.83 64.44
CA LYS A 2 4.29 -31.56 63.49
C LYS A 2 4.89 -30.70 62.39
N ALA A 3 5.02 -31.26 61.25
CA ALA A 3 5.48 -30.52 59.99
C ALA A 3 4.30 -29.76 59.43
N ALA A 4 4.38 -28.44 59.40
CA ALA A 4 3.43 -27.56 58.73
C ALA A 4 3.85 -27.42 57.25
N ILE A 5 3.01 -27.91 56.33
CA ILE A 5 3.14 -27.73 54.87
C ILE A 5 2.51 -26.38 54.54
N LEU A 6 3.33 -25.38 54.21
CA LEU A 6 2.90 -24.11 53.57
C LEU A 6 2.64 -24.36 52.10
N LEU A 7 1.36 -24.40 51.69
CA LEU A 7 0.98 -24.32 50.27
C LEU A 7 1.11 -22.85 49.82
N LEU A 8 2.10 -22.59 48.99
CA LEU A 8 2.29 -21.32 48.28
C LEU A 8 1.35 -21.30 47.08
N SER A 9 0.19 -20.66 47.25
CA SER A 9 -0.75 -20.40 46.11
C SER A 9 -0.16 -19.34 45.19
N ALA A 10 0.42 -19.75 44.07
CA ALA A 10 0.82 -18.83 42.99
C ALA A 10 -0.46 -18.24 42.36
N LEU A 11 -0.78 -16.99 42.69
CA LEU A 11 -1.80 -16.21 42.00
C LEU A 11 -1.31 -15.99 40.58
N VAL A 12 -1.92 -16.71 39.64
CA VAL A 12 -1.78 -16.40 38.19
C VAL A 12 -2.56 -15.11 37.94
N VAL A 13 -1.86 -13.98 37.91
CA VAL A 13 -2.41 -12.70 37.46
C VAL A 13 -2.56 -12.81 35.94
N ALA A 14 -3.71 -13.27 35.47
CA ALA A 14 -4.07 -13.19 34.06
C ALA A 14 -4.21 -11.71 33.66
N PRO A 15 -3.75 -11.30 32.48
CA PRO A 15 -3.69 -9.90 32.08
C PRO A 15 -5.10 -9.31 31.91
N ALA A 16 -5.56 -8.57 32.93
CA ALA A 16 -6.80 -7.79 32.93
C ALA A 16 -6.77 -6.62 31.89
N LEU A 17 -5.64 -6.43 31.18
CA LEU A 17 -5.41 -5.29 30.28
C LEU A 17 -6.24 -5.33 28.98
N ALA A 18 -6.73 -6.50 28.55
CA ALA A 18 -7.48 -6.61 27.29
C ALA A 18 -8.99 -6.37 27.46
N GLN A 19 -9.54 -6.44 28.67
CA GLN A 19 -10.98 -6.32 28.88
C GLN A 19 -11.51 -4.88 28.70
N ASN A 20 -10.67 -3.85 28.84
CA ASN A 20 -11.04 -2.44 28.71
C ASN A 20 -10.40 -1.71 27.52
N TYR A 21 -9.71 -2.41 26.60
CA TYR A 21 -9.15 -1.79 25.41
C TYR A 21 -10.22 -1.61 24.32
N PRO A 22 -10.28 -0.45 23.63
CA PRO A 22 -9.55 0.79 23.87
C PRO A 22 -10.29 1.70 24.85
N THR A 23 -9.54 2.52 25.64
CA THR A 23 -10.08 3.52 26.56
C THR A 23 -9.76 4.95 26.18
N LYS A 24 -8.99 5.16 25.09
CA LYS A 24 -8.59 6.46 24.55
C LYS A 24 -8.55 6.39 23.01
N PRO A 25 -8.48 7.52 22.31
CA PRO A 25 -8.40 7.53 20.85
C PRO A 25 -7.25 6.70 20.31
N ILE A 26 -7.51 6.01 19.16
CA ILE A 26 -6.53 5.25 18.40
C ILE A 26 -6.04 6.11 17.24
N ARG A 27 -4.77 6.04 16.93
CA ARG A 27 -4.16 6.72 15.79
C ARG A 27 -3.74 5.70 14.74
N ILE A 28 -4.13 5.93 13.49
CA ILE A 28 -3.59 5.20 12.34
C ILE A 28 -2.61 6.12 11.63
N LEU A 29 -1.32 5.78 11.68
CA LEU A 29 -0.29 6.45 10.88
C LEU A 29 -0.36 5.94 9.45
N ILE A 30 -0.18 6.86 8.51
CA ILE A 30 0.02 6.58 7.09
C ILE A 30 1.32 7.22 6.61
N ALA A 31 2.05 6.53 5.76
CA ALA A 31 3.33 7.01 5.23
C ALA A 31 3.20 7.78 3.90
N GLN A 32 1.99 7.94 3.40
CA GLN A 32 1.66 8.62 2.15
C GLN A 32 1.02 9.98 2.40
N ALA A 33 1.05 10.84 1.37
CA ALA A 33 0.44 12.15 1.43
C ALA A 33 -1.09 12.09 1.61
N PRO A 34 -1.70 13.08 2.26
CA PRO A 34 -3.15 13.23 2.29
C PRO A 34 -3.74 13.22 0.87
N GLY A 35 -4.93 12.60 0.72
CA GLY A 35 -5.60 12.40 -0.57
C GLY A 35 -5.07 11.24 -1.41
N SER A 36 -4.05 10.51 -0.94
CA SER A 36 -3.63 9.24 -1.58
C SER A 36 -4.62 8.11 -1.30
N ALA A 37 -4.53 7.02 -2.09
CA ALA A 37 -5.33 5.82 -1.85
C ALA A 37 -5.21 5.31 -0.40
N THR A 38 -4.00 5.34 0.18
CA THR A 38 -3.78 4.96 1.59
C THR A 38 -4.58 5.85 2.55
N ASP A 39 -4.63 7.17 2.32
CA ASP A 39 -5.42 8.10 3.15
C ASP A 39 -6.92 7.83 3.03
N VAL A 40 -7.43 7.69 1.81
CA VAL A 40 -8.84 7.42 1.54
C VAL A 40 -9.30 6.12 2.23
N ILE A 41 -8.55 5.03 2.05
CA ILE A 41 -8.86 3.74 2.65
C ILE A 41 -8.81 3.82 4.17
N SER A 42 -7.77 4.46 4.72
CA SER A 42 -7.61 4.61 6.17
C SER A 42 -8.77 5.37 6.79
N ARG A 43 -9.31 6.40 6.11
CA ARG A 43 -10.50 7.13 6.58
C ARG A 43 -11.76 6.29 6.51
N VAL A 44 -12.00 5.57 5.41
CA VAL A 44 -13.16 4.68 5.28
C VAL A 44 -13.17 3.63 6.38
N VAL A 45 -12.04 2.93 6.56
CA VAL A 45 -11.91 1.87 7.57
C VAL A 45 -11.88 2.45 8.99
N GLY A 46 -11.11 3.53 9.22
CA GLY A 46 -10.95 4.17 10.53
C GLY A 46 -12.25 4.72 11.10
N ASN A 47 -13.10 5.35 10.26
CA ASN A 47 -14.42 5.84 10.69
C ASN A 47 -15.30 4.68 11.20
N ARG A 48 -15.28 3.51 10.55
CA ARG A 48 -16.08 2.36 10.95
C ARG A 48 -15.47 1.61 12.14
N LEU A 49 -14.14 1.57 12.22
CA LEU A 49 -13.45 1.07 13.42
C LEU A 49 -13.78 1.92 14.64
N SER A 50 -13.89 3.25 14.48
CA SER A 50 -14.30 4.15 15.56
C SER A 50 -15.67 3.78 16.13
N GLU A 51 -16.66 3.45 15.27
CA GLU A 51 -17.97 2.98 15.68
C GLU A 51 -17.89 1.64 16.45
N GLY A 52 -17.14 0.67 15.92
CA GLY A 52 -17.04 -0.68 16.50
C GLY A 52 -16.23 -0.73 17.79
N LEU A 53 -15.22 0.13 17.93
CA LEU A 53 -14.34 0.17 19.10
C LEU A 53 -14.80 1.15 20.20
N GLY A 54 -15.77 2.03 19.87
CA GLY A 54 -16.29 3.03 20.81
C GLY A 54 -15.29 4.14 21.16
N GLN A 55 -14.23 4.30 20.41
CA GLN A 55 -13.19 5.31 20.59
C GLN A 55 -12.85 5.96 19.24
N PRO A 56 -12.54 7.26 19.18
CA PRO A 56 -12.13 7.92 17.96
C PRO A 56 -10.91 7.24 17.31
N VAL A 57 -10.96 7.09 15.98
CA VAL A 57 -9.79 6.64 15.18
C VAL A 57 -9.36 7.81 14.31
N VAL A 58 -8.15 8.32 14.56
CA VAL A 58 -7.59 9.51 13.90
C VAL A 58 -6.53 9.07 12.88
N ILE A 59 -6.61 9.61 11.66
CA ILE A 59 -5.62 9.34 10.62
C ILE A 59 -4.57 10.45 10.64
N GLU A 60 -3.30 10.05 10.78
CA GLU A 60 -2.15 10.96 10.79
C GLU A 60 -1.20 10.61 9.64
N ALA A 61 -1.01 11.55 8.72
CA ALA A 61 -0.12 11.39 7.58
C ALA A 61 1.31 11.88 7.92
N ARG A 62 2.31 11.04 7.64
CA ARG A 62 3.75 11.36 7.75
C ARG A 62 4.48 10.96 6.47
N PRO A 63 4.28 11.70 5.36
CA PRO A 63 4.91 11.40 4.09
C PRO A 63 6.41 11.71 4.10
N GLY A 64 7.15 11.05 3.22
CA GLY A 64 8.57 11.32 2.98
C GLY A 64 9.35 10.06 2.61
N ALA A 65 10.38 10.23 1.77
CA ALA A 65 11.32 9.20 1.33
C ALA A 65 10.63 7.88 0.90
N GLY A 66 9.65 7.95 -0.01
CA GLY A 66 8.92 6.75 -0.48
C GLY A 66 8.11 6.03 0.63
N GLY A 67 7.81 6.72 1.74
CA GLY A 67 7.09 6.18 2.89
C GLY A 67 7.98 5.77 4.07
N VAL A 68 9.30 5.89 3.96
CA VAL A 68 10.25 5.50 5.03
C VAL A 68 9.99 6.27 6.32
N VAL A 69 9.77 7.60 6.24
CA VAL A 69 9.58 8.46 7.42
C VAL A 69 8.39 8.04 8.28
N GLY A 70 7.23 7.82 7.66
CA GLY A 70 6.01 7.41 8.38
C GLY A 70 6.10 5.99 8.92
N THR A 71 6.76 5.09 8.18
CA THR A 71 6.95 3.69 8.59
C THR A 71 7.87 3.58 9.80
N GLU A 72 8.99 4.30 9.81
CA GLU A 72 9.90 4.38 10.96
C GLU A 72 9.18 4.93 12.20
N ALA A 73 8.39 6.00 12.03
CA ALA A 73 7.63 6.57 13.13
C ALA A 73 6.62 5.57 13.72
N ALA A 74 6.00 4.73 12.88
CA ALA A 74 5.11 3.67 13.32
C ALA A 74 5.88 2.57 14.05
N ALA A 75 7.00 2.07 13.49
CA ALA A 75 7.84 1.03 14.08
C ALA A 75 8.32 1.40 15.49
N ARG A 76 8.65 2.68 15.71
CA ARG A 76 9.13 3.21 17.00
C ARG A 76 8.02 3.62 17.97
N SER A 77 6.76 3.45 17.62
CA SER A 77 5.64 3.77 18.51
C SER A 77 5.47 2.73 19.60
N ALA A 78 4.85 3.12 20.73
CA ALA A 78 4.58 2.19 21.82
C ALA A 78 3.69 1.02 21.35
N PRO A 79 4.01 -0.22 21.75
CA PRO A 79 3.25 -1.42 21.37
C PRO A 79 2.02 -1.63 22.27
N ASP A 80 1.22 -0.59 22.46
CA ASP A 80 0.06 -0.57 23.34
C ASP A 80 -1.29 -0.66 22.59
N GLY A 81 -1.25 -0.77 21.26
CA GLY A 81 -2.42 -0.85 20.39
C GLY A 81 -3.06 0.51 20.05
N TYR A 82 -2.57 1.63 20.59
CA TYR A 82 -3.13 2.97 20.31
C TYR A 82 -2.45 3.70 19.15
N THR A 83 -1.36 3.16 18.63
CA THR A 83 -0.79 3.57 17.35
C THR A 83 -0.80 2.38 16.42
N LEU A 84 -1.52 2.49 15.33
CA LEU A 84 -1.59 1.52 14.24
C LEU A 84 -0.93 2.11 13.00
N PHE A 85 -0.64 1.27 12.03
CA PHE A 85 -0.04 1.69 10.76
C PHE A 85 -0.81 1.09 9.59
N MET A 86 -1.23 1.93 8.65
CA MET A 86 -1.74 1.43 7.37
C MET A 86 -0.59 1.24 6.42
N ALA A 87 -0.13 0.00 6.34
CA ALA A 87 0.93 -0.42 5.43
C ALA A 87 0.43 -0.55 4.00
N ASN A 88 1.34 -0.48 3.07
CA ASN A 88 1.13 -0.80 1.67
C ASN A 88 2.37 -1.46 1.06
N ASN A 89 2.28 -1.86 -0.20
CA ASN A 89 3.36 -2.52 -0.89
C ASN A 89 4.63 -1.67 -1.05
N SER A 90 4.56 -0.32 -0.99
CA SER A 90 5.79 0.48 -0.95
C SER A 90 6.54 0.27 0.37
N THR A 91 5.85 0.39 1.51
CA THR A 91 6.47 0.33 2.82
C THR A 91 6.89 -1.06 3.27
N HIS A 92 6.13 -2.10 2.88
CA HIS A 92 6.32 -3.50 3.31
C HIS A 92 6.52 -4.47 2.14
N GLY A 93 6.94 -3.99 0.99
CA GLY A 93 7.27 -4.79 -0.19
C GLY A 93 8.48 -4.23 -0.91
N SER A 94 8.33 -3.06 -1.57
CA SER A 94 9.38 -2.52 -2.42
C SER A 94 10.52 -1.85 -1.65
N ASN A 95 10.28 -1.06 -0.61
CA ASN A 95 11.34 -0.43 0.17
C ASN A 95 12.32 -1.45 0.76
N PRO A 96 11.88 -2.54 1.43
CA PRO A 96 12.80 -3.59 1.91
C PRO A 96 13.64 -4.24 0.82
N ALA A 97 13.16 -4.20 -0.43
CA ALA A 97 13.83 -4.83 -1.56
C ALA A 97 14.96 -3.99 -2.16
N VAL A 98 14.96 -2.66 -1.97
CA VAL A 98 15.86 -1.75 -2.71
C VAL A 98 16.68 -0.79 -1.86
N TYR A 99 16.25 -0.46 -0.64
CA TYR A 99 17.06 0.35 0.25
C TYR A 99 18.18 -0.49 0.89
N ALA A 100 19.42 -0.06 0.75
CA ALA A 100 20.55 -0.72 1.40
C ALA A 100 20.49 -0.63 2.93
N LYS A 101 19.90 0.43 3.46
CA LYS A 101 19.66 0.65 4.89
C LYS A 101 18.28 1.24 5.09
N LEU A 102 17.38 0.49 5.71
CA LEU A 102 16.11 1.00 6.19
C LEU A 102 16.21 1.23 7.70
N PRO A 103 15.57 2.29 8.24
CA PRO A 103 15.52 2.54 9.68
C PRO A 103 14.47 1.67 10.39
N TYR A 104 13.87 0.69 9.70
CA TYR A 104 12.89 -0.27 10.21
C TYR A 104 13.04 -1.62 9.53
N ASP A 105 12.61 -2.68 10.22
CA ASP A 105 12.41 -4.02 9.67
C ASP A 105 10.92 -4.23 9.37
N ALA A 106 10.58 -4.37 8.10
CA ALA A 106 9.18 -4.51 7.66
C ALA A 106 8.49 -5.80 8.15
N VAL A 107 9.25 -6.78 8.65
CA VAL A 107 8.72 -8.04 9.19
C VAL A 107 8.75 -8.07 10.70
N ASN A 108 9.88 -7.67 11.30
CA ASN A 108 10.12 -7.88 12.74
C ASN A 108 9.69 -6.70 13.61
N ASP A 109 9.56 -5.48 13.07
CA ASP A 109 9.14 -4.30 13.85
C ASP A 109 7.62 -4.12 13.90
N PHE A 110 6.85 -5.05 13.30
CA PHE A 110 5.40 -4.95 13.20
C PHE A 110 4.67 -6.24 13.58
N ALA A 111 3.49 -6.07 14.16
CA ALA A 111 2.51 -7.13 14.39
C ALA A 111 1.38 -6.97 13.36
N PRO A 112 1.22 -7.90 12.40
CA PRO A 112 0.12 -7.88 11.44
C PRO A 112 -1.24 -7.98 12.13
N ILE A 113 -2.19 -7.13 11.70
CA ILE A 113 -3.57 -7.16 12.17
C ILE A 113 -4.46 -7.76 11.09
N ALA A 114 -4.55 -7.13 9.92
CA ALA A 114 -5.40 -7.61 8.84
C ALA A 114 -4.95 -7.06 7.48
N PHE A 115 -5.01 -7.89 6.46
CA PHE A 115 -5.07 -7.42 5.08
C PHE A 115 -6.41 -6.71 4.86
N VAL A 116 -6.40 -5.55 4.20
CA VAL A 116 -7.58 -4.71 4.04
C VAL A 116 -8.15 -4.83 2.63
N ALA A 117 -7.36 -4.48 1.63
CA ALA A 117 -7.78 -4.48 0.25
C ALA A 117 -6.60 -4.44 -0.71
N SER A 118 -6.86 -4.76 -1.98
CA SER A 118 -5.91 -4.56 -3.07
C SER A 118 -6.55 -3.81 -4.24
N VAL A 119 -5.71 -3.20 -5.08
CA VAL A 119 -6.11 -2.50 -6.29
C VAL A 119 -4.99 -2.57 -7.32
N PRO A 120 -5.30 -2.73 -8.62
CA PRO A 120 -4.28 -2.65 -9.64
C PRO A 120 -3.74 -1.22 -9.79
N TYR A 121 -2.52 -1.12 -10.28
CA TYR A 121 -2.08 0.10 -10.93
C TYR A 121 -2.65 0.17 -12.35
N VAL A 122 -2.81 1.37 -12.84
CA VAL A 122 -3.14 1.63 -14.24
C VAL A 122 -2.04 2.51 -14.84
N LEU A 123 -1.55 2.12 -15.99
CA LEU A 123 -0.69 2.95 -16.82
C LEU A 123 -1.57 4.04 -17.45
N VAL A 124 -1.30 5.28 -17.09
CA VAL A 124 -1.98 6.46 -17.64
C VAL A 124 -0.99 7.38 -18.32
N ILE A 125 -1.45 8.05 -19.36
CA ILE A 125 -0.64 8.97 -20.16
C ILE A 125 -1.33 10.32 -20.27
N ASP A 126 -0.53 11.34 -20.60
CA ASP A 126 -1.02 12.63 -21.07
C ASP A 126 -1.82 12.42 -22.37
N PRO A 127 -3.11 12.81 -22.43
CA PRO A 127 -3.95 12.59 -23.59
C PRO A 127 -3.51 13.37 -24.85
N SER A 128 -2.63 14.36 -24.72
CA SER A 128 -2.05 15.09 -25.85
C SER A 128 -1.07 14.25 -26.67
N LEU A 129 -0.52 13.18 -26.08
CA LEU A 129 0.38 12.27 -26.75
C LEU A 129 -0.38 11.36 -27.75
N PRO A 130 0.18 11.11 -28.95
CA PRO A 130 -0.41 10.23 -29.96
C PRO A 130 -0.23 8.75 -29.61
N VAL A 131 -0.60 8.35 -28.39
CA VAL A 131 -0.40 7.03 -27.81
C VAL A 131 -1.74 6.48 -27.36
N LYS A 132 -2.10 5.27 -27.80
CA LYS A 132 -3.37 4.58 -27.46
C LYS A 132 -3.15 3.18 -26.89
N SER A 133 -1.91 2.68 -26.91
CA SER A 133 -1.54 1.33 -26.48
C SER A 133 -0.16 1.33 -25.82
N VAL A 134 0.18 0.23 -25.15
CA VAL A 134 1.54 0.00 -24.62
C VAL A 134 2.56 -0.06 -25.77
N GLN A 135 2.16 -0.62 -26.91
CA GLN A 135 2.99 -0.70 -28.11
C GLN A 135 3.29 0.71 -28.67
N ASP A 136 2.29 1.60 -28.74
CA ASP A 136 2.50 2.98 -29.19
C ASP A 136 3.43 3.74 -28.25
N LEU A 137 3.24 3.58 -26.92
CA LEU A 137 4.12 4.18 -25.92
C LEU A 137 5.55 3.70 -26.08
N THR A 138 5.71 2.39 -26.27
CA THR A 138 7.03 1.76 -26.47
C THR A 138 7.69 2.27 -27.76
N ALA A 139 6.95 2.34 -28.86
CA ALA A 139 7.46 2.83 -30.14
C ALA A 139 7.87 4.30 -30.02
N LEU A 140 7.04 5.14 -29.39
CA LEU A 140 7.34 6.56 -29.19
C LEU A 140 8.60 6.75 -28.33
N ALA A 141 8.72 5.99 -27.23
CA ALA A 141 9.91 6.06 -26.36
C ALA A 141 11.18 5.63 -27.09
N LYS A 142 11.12 4.56 -27.89
CA LYS A 142 12.25 4.09 -28.70
C LYS A 142 12.66 5.05 -29.80
N SER A 143 11.71 5.83 -30.33
CA SER A 143 12.01 6.88 -31.33
C SER A 143 12.67 8.13 -30.73
N ARG A 144 12.60 8.28 -29.40
CA ARG A 144 13.11 9.45 -28.65
C ARG A 144 13.84 9.01 -27.38
N PRO A 145 14.96 8.24 -27.49
CA PRO A 145 15.64 7.69 -26.34
C PRO A 145 16.08 8.80 -25.37
N GLY A 146 15.82 8.60 -24.07
CA GLY A 146 16.16 9.53 -23.00
C GLY A 146 15.36 10.86 -22.99
N LYS A 147 14.39 11.06 -23.90
CA LYS A 147 13.61 12.31 -24.01
C LYS A 147 12.23 12.24 -23.37
N MET A 148 11.76 11.05 -23.04
CA MET A 148 10.51 10.86 -22.31
C MET A 148 10.78 10.60 -20.84
N ASN A 149 9.82 10.92 -20.02
CA ASN A 149 9.89 10.74 -18.58
C ASN A 149 8.59 10.15 -18.02
N TYR A 150 8.67 9.61 -16.81
CA TYR A 150 7.52 9.12 -16.08
C TYR A 150 7.57 9.57 -14.62
N ALA A 151 6.39 9.78 -14.02
CA ALA A 151 6.26 10.14 -12.62
C ALA A 151 6.15 8.92 -11.70
N SER A 152 6.65 9.08 -10.48
CA SER A 152 6.38 8.17 -9.36
C SER A 152 6.05 8.93 -8.08
N ALA A 153 5.57 8.21 -7.07
CA ALA A 153 5.33 8.74 -5.74
C ALA A 153 6.61 8.88 -4.88
N GLY A 154 7.78 8.77 -5.51
CA GLY A 154 9.11 8.88 -4.89
C GLY A 154 9.98 7.64 -5.12
N ASN A 155 11.25 7.76 -4.79
CA ASN A 155 12.22 6.66 -4.86
C ASN A 155 11.78 5.50 -3.97
N GLY A 156 11.93 4.26 -4.45
CA GLY A 156 11.50 3.04 -3.76
C GLY A 156 9.99 2.78 -3.81
N SER A 157 9.17 3.73 -4.31
CA SER A 157 7.73 3.53 -4.41
C SER A 157 7.38 2.47 -5.46
N THR A 158 6.26 1.77 -5.26
CA THR A 158 5.78 0.79 -6.25
C THR A 158 5.47 1.42 -7.60
N HIS A 159 5.12 2.70 -7.64
CA HIS A 159 4.97 3.45 -8.89
C HIS A 159 6.29 3.44 -9.70
N GLN A 160 7.43 3.64 -9.05
CA GLN A 160 8.74 3.50 -9.68
C GLN A 160 8.97 2.08 -10.17
N PHE A 161 8.65 1.06 -9.35
CA PHE A 161 8.81 -0.34 -9.76
C PHE A 161 8.01 -0.68 -11.01
N CYS A 162 6.77 -0.20 -11.13
CA CYS A 162 5.99 -0.37 -12.35
C CYS A 162 6.66 0.29 -13.56
N GLY A 163 7.17 1.52 -13.39
CA GLY A 163 7.89 2.23 -14.45
C GLY A 163 9.17 1.51 -14.88
N GLU A 164 10.01 1.11 -13.92
CA GLU A 164 11.27 0.42 -14.22
C GLU A 164 11.04 -0.98 -14.79
N LEU A 165 10.00 -1.70 -14.32
CA LEU A 165 9.63 -2.98 -14.92
C LEU A 165 9.18 -2.79 -16.38
N LEU A 166 8.38 -1.74 -16.67
CA LEU A 166 8.01 -1.41 -18.04
C LEU A 166 9.24 -1.10 -18.90
N LYS A 167 10.15 -0.26 -18.41
CA LYS A 167 11.43 0.04 -19.10
C LYS A 167 12.19 -1.24 -19.45
N SER A 168 12.36 -2.12 -18.47
CA SER A 168 13.09 -3.38 -18.63
C SER A 168 12.41 -4.32 -19.62
N MET A 169 11.09 -4.56 -19.48
CA MET A 169 10.37 -5.52 -20.32
C MET A 169 10.15 -5.02 -21.76
N ALA A 170 9.93 -3.71 -21.94
CA ALA A 170 9.68 -3.11 -23.25
C ALA A 170 10.96 -2.57 -23.94
N GLY A 171 12.10 -2.55 -23.24
CA GLY A 171 13.36 -1.99 -23.76
C GLY A 171 13.25 -0.51 -24.05
N MET A 172 12.71 0.27 -23.09
CA MET A 172 12.51 1.72 -23.22
C MET A 172 13.61 2.47 -22.48
N ASP A 173 14.10 3.57 -23.08
CA ASP A 173 14.95 4.55 -22.41
C ASP A 173 14.13 5.79 -22.07
N VAL A 174 13.67 5.84 -20.82
CA VAL A 174 12.86 6.94 -20.25
C VAL A 174 13.37 7.31 -18.87
N GLN A 175 13.22 8.59 -18.50
CA GLN A 175 13.71 9.13 -17.25
C GLN A 175 12.68 9.02 -16.13
N HIS A 176 13.12 8.67 -14.92
CA HIS A 176 12.29 8.69 -13.73
C HIS A 176 12.25 10.07 -13.10
N VAL A 177 11.05 10.57 -12.76
CA VAL A 177 10.82 11.82 -12.03
C VAL A 177 10.11 11.50 -10.71
N PRO A 178 10.81 11.50 -9.57
CA PRO A 178 10.21 11.23 -8.26
C PRO A 178 9.49 12.47 -7.71
N TYR A 179 8.23 12.29 -7.28
CA TYR A 179 7.45 13.29 -6.56
C TYR A 179 7.31 12.92 -5.08
N LYS A 180 6.82 13.88 -4.26
CA LYS A 180 6.56 13.64 -2.82
C LYS A 180 5.18 13.03 -2.59
N GLY A 181 4.90 11.89 -3.25
CA GLY A 181 3.64 11.15 -3.15
C GLY A 181 2.83 11.14 -4.45
N SER A 182 1.75 10.34 -4.49
CA SER A 182 0.89 10.16 -5.68
C SER A 182 0.14 11.44 -6.09
N PRO A 183 -0.48 12.24 -5.19
CA PRO A 183 -1.20 13.44 -5.60
C PRO A 183 -0.36 14.45 -6.37
N PRO A 184 0.85 14.85 -5.93
CA PRO A 184 1.69 15.75 -6.72
C PRO A 184 2.21 15.11 -8.03
N ALA A 185 2.41 13.79 -8.08
CA ALA A 185 2.76 13.09 -9.33
C ALA A 185 1.63 13.15 -10.35
N VAL A 186 0.37 12.97 -9.90
CA VAL A 186 -0.82 13.14 -10.74
C VAL A 186 -0.94 14.59 -11.26
N ALA A 187 -0.68 15.56 -10.41
CA ALA A 187 -0.67 16.97 -10.82
C ALA A 187 0.39 17.24 -11.90
N GLY A 188 1.60 16.68 -11.76
CA GLY A 188 2.66 16.77 -12.77
C GLY A 188 2.26 16.15 -14.12
N LEU A 189 1.57 15.00 -14.10
CA LEU A 189 1.03 14.40 -15.32
C LEU A 189 -0.03 15.31 -15.99
N LEU A 190 -0.97 15.83 -15.20
CA LEU A 190 -2.02 16.74 -15.69
C LEU A 190 -1.47 18.08 -16.19
N GLY A 191 -0.33 18.51 -15.68
CA GLY A 191 0.41 19.71 -16.11
C GLY A 191 1.31 19.47 -17.33
N GLY A 192 1.42 18.23 -17.84
CA GLY A 192 2.30 17.90 -18.95
C GLY A 192 3.79 17.89 -18.59
N GLU A 193 4.15 17.91 -17.31
CA GLU A 193 5.55 17.81 -16.85
C GLU A 193 6.16 16.43 -17.13
N VAL A 194 5.32 15.39 -17.14
CA VAL A 194 5.70 13.99 -17.40
C VAL A 194 4.77 13.37 -18.43
N ALA A 195 5.30 12.42 -19.21
CA ALA A 195 4.58 11.78 -20.31
C ALA A 195 3.56 10.73 -19.82
N PHE A 196 3.90 9.99 -18.78
CA PHE A 196 3.07 8.92 -18.23
C PHE A 196 3.38 8.64 -16.75
N MET A 197 2.51 7.87 -16.12
CA MET A 197 2.76 7.27 -14.82
C MET A 197 1.96 5.97 -14.65
N PHE A 198 2.38 5.15 -13.71
CA PHE A 198 1.51 4.16 -13.11
C PHE A 198 0.87 4.78 -11.87
N ALA A 199 -0.44 4.72 -11.76
CA ALA A 199 -1.17 5.20 -10.59
C ALA A 199 -2.14 4.14 -10.09
N ASN A 200 -2.43 4.14 -8.79
CA ASN A 200 -3.55 3.34 -8.30
C ASN A 200 -4.84 3.80 -8.97
N VAL A 201 -5.70 2.88 -9.33
CA VAL A 201 -7.04 3.24 -9.84
C VAL A 201 -7.79 4.15 -8.87
N ALA A 202 -7.59 3.94 -7.56
CA ALA A 202 -8.16 4.79 -6.51
C ALA A 202 -7.66 6.25 -6.56
N ASP A 203 -6.38 6.48 -6.92
CA ASP A 203 -5.80 7.83 -7.01
C ASP A 203 -6.23 8.58 -8.28
N ILE A 204 -6.34 7.85 -9.41
CA ILE A 204 -6.48 8.45 -10.75
C ILE A 204 -7.88 8.29 -11.36
N GLY A 205 -8.75 7.49 -10.76
CA GLY A 205 -10.07 7.18 -11.29
C GLY A 205 -10.93 8.39 -11.65
N PRO A 206 -11.00 9.45 -10.83
CA PRO A 206 -11.72 10.68 -11.19
C PRO A 206 -11.17 11.33 -12.48
N GLN A 207 -9.86 11.34 -12.69
CA GLN A 207 -9.22 11.94 -13.88
C GLN A 207 -9.47 11.10 -15.13
N ILE A 208 -9.53 9.76 -14.98
CA ILE A 208 -9.91 8.85 -16.07
C ILE A 208 -11.36 9.10 -16.47
N ARG A 209 -12.31 9.14 -15.52
CA ARG A 209 -13.73 9.40 -15.78
C ARG A 209 -13.98 10.75 -16.45
N ASN A 210 -13.17 11.75 -16.12
CA ASN A 210 -13.24 13.09 -16.71
C ASN A 210 -12.39 13.24 -17.98
N ALA A 211 -11.85 12.14 -18.54
CA ALA A 211 -10.99 12.11 -19.73
C ALA A 211 -9.78 13.06 -19.66
N LYS A 212 -9.30 13.41 -18.47
CA LYS A 212 -8.12 14.25 -18.24
C LYS A 212 -6.81 13.48 -18.42
N VAL A 213 -6.86 12.16 -18.34
CA VAL A 213 -5.76 11.25 -18.63
C VAL A 213 -6.29 10.08 -19.45
N ARG A 214 -5.43 9.42 -20.21
CA ARG A 214 -5.80 8.23 -20.99
C ARG A 214 -5.26 6.98 -20.29
N PRO A 215 -6.14 6.07 -19.81
CA PRO A 215 -5.71 4.76 -19.33
C PRO A 215 -5.30 3.87 -20.51
N ILE A 216 -4.19 3.13 -20.34
CA ILE A 216 -3.63 2.27 -21.40
C ILE A 216 -3.68 0.81 -21.04
N ALA A 217 -3.30 0.44 -19.81
CA ALA A 217 -3.33 -0.94 -19.35
C ALA A 217 -3.35 -0.99 -17.82
N VAL A 218 -3.95 -2.04 -17.24
CA VAL A 218 -3.91 -2.33 -15.79
C VAL A 218 -2.87 -3.41 -15.48
N THR A 219 -2.31 -3.36 -14.28
CA THR A 219 -1.22 -4.26 -13.87
C THR A 219 -1.69 -5.55 -13.20
N SER A 220 -2.99 -5.77 -13.11
CA SER A 220 -3.59 -7.01 -12.61
C SER A 220 -3.59 -8.12 -13.68
N GLU A 221 -3.66 -9.38 -13.22
CA GLU A 221 -3.81 -10.55 -14.09
C GLU A 221 -5.09 -10.50 -14.93
N LYS A 222 -6.18 -9.96 -14.35
CA LYS A 222 -7.46 -9.75 -15.00
C LYS A 222 -7.77 -8.27 -15.09
N ARG A 223 -8.61 -7.88 -16.05
CA ARG A 223 -9.08 -6.51 -16.17
C ARG A 223 -9.76 -6.04 -14.89
N ALA A 224 -9.52 -4.79 -14.51
CA ALA A 224 -10.16 -4.23 -13.31
C ALA A 224 -11.67 -4.05 -13.55
N PRO A 225 -12.55 -4.48 -12.63
CA PRO A 225 -14.00 -4.28 -12.76
C PRO A 225 -14.40 -2.80 -12.92
N SER A 226 -13.61 -1.89 -12.35
CA SER A 226 -13.81 -0.44 -12.46
C SER A 226 -13.34 0.15 -13.80
N LEU A 227 -12.58 -0.60 -14.59
CA LEU A 227 -12.03 -0.21 -15.90
C LEU A 227 -12.10 -1.38 -16.89
N PRO A 228 -13.29 -1.90 -17.20
CA PRO A 228 -13.45 -3.15 -17.97
C PRO A 228 -12.93 -3.04 -19.42
N GLU A 229 -12.90 -1.83 -19.98
CA GLU A 229 -12.40 -1.58 -21.34
C GLU A 229 -10.88 -1.49 -21.41
N VAL A 230 -10.19 -1.32 -20.23
CA VAL A 230 -8.74 -1.18 -20.20
C VAL A 230 -8.10 -2.57 -20.14
N PRO A 231 -7.24 -2.93 -21.10
CA PRO A 231 -6.60 -4.24 -21.13
C PRO A 231 -5.63 -4.41 -19.97
N THR A 232 -5.25 -5.65 -19.67
CA THR A 232 -4.13 -5.94 -18.76
C THR A 232 -2.79 -5.69 -19.47
N MET A 233 -1.71 -5.52 -18.70
CA MET A 233 -0.36 -5.45 -19.28
C MET A 233 -0.01 -6.73 -20.06
N ALA A 234 -0.50 -7.89 -19.61
CA ALA A 234 -0.33 -9.16 -20.31
C ALA A 234 -1.05 -9.19 -21.67
N GLU A 235 -2.34 -8.76 -21.73
CA GLU A 235 -3.10 -8.59 -22.97
C GLU A 235 -2.44 -7.56 -23.91
N ALA A 236 -1.77 -6.55 -23.33
CA ALA A 236 -1.01 -5.54 -24.05
C ALA A 236 0.42 -5.99 -24.45
N GLY A 237 0.71 -7.30 -24.44
CA GLY A 237 1.96 -7.87 -24.94
C GLY A 237 3.12 -7.94 -23.93
N LEU A 238 2.86 -7.74 -22.65
CA LEU A 238 3.85 -7.87 -21.57
C LEU A 238 3.44 -8.93 -20.56
N PRO A 239 3.47 -10.24 -20.92
CA PRO A 239 3.11 -11.31 -20.01
C PRO A 239 4.04 -11.36 -18.80
N GLY A 240 3.49 -11.61 -17.62
CA GLY A 240 4.25 -11.61 -16.36
C GLY A 240 4.43 -10.22 -15.72
N PHE A 241 3.91 -9.16 -16.35
CA PHE A 241 3.81 -7.86 -15.71
C PHE A 241 2.62 -7.86 -14.74
N GLU A 242 2.86 -8.17 -13.47
CA GLU A 242 1.84 -8.22 -12.44
C GLU A 242 2.31 -7.55 -11.15
N ILE A 243 1.77 -6.38 -10.86
CA ILE A 243 1.99 -5.64 -9.62
C ILE A 243 0.65 -5.09 -9.15
N LEU A 244 0.21 -5.51 -7.96
CA LEU A 244 -0.96 -4.95 -7.30
C LEU A 244 -0.52 -4.01 -6.18
N SER A 245 -1.24 -2.93 -5.98
CA SER A 245 -1.21 -2.21 -4.72
C SER A 245 -2.03 -2.97 -3.70
N TRP A 246 -1.56 -3.05 -2.47
CA TRP A 246 -2.30 -3.61 -1.36
C TRP A 246 -2.17 -2.74 -0.12
N PHE A 247 -3.13 -2.88 0.77
CA PHE A 247 -3.22 -2.14 2.02
C PHE A 247 -3.54 -3.09 3.16
N GLY A 248 -2.91 -2.87 4.29
CA GLY A 248 -3.13 -3.70 5.46
C GLY A 248 -2.80 -2.98 6.75
N LEU A 249 -3.50 -3.34 7.80
CA LEU A 249 -3.36 -2.73 9.11
C LEU A 249 -2.34 -3.50 9.95
N LEU A 250 -1.39 -2.79 10.52
CA LEU A 250 -0.34 -3.29 11.40
C LEU A 250 -0.37 -2.55 12.73
N ALA A 251 0.20 -3.16 13.77
CA ALA A 251 0.62 -2.52 15.01
C ALA A 251 2.14 -2.61 15.16
N PRO A 252 2.79 -1.83 16.04
CA PRO A 252 4.18 -2.03 16.42
C PRO A 252 4.41 -3.44 16.99
N ALA A 253 5.59 -4.02 16.76
CA ALA A 253 5.97 -5.31 17.32
C ALA A 253 5.88 -5.29 18.86
N GLY A 254 5.48 -6.42 19.43
CA GLY A 254 5.27 -6.51 20.88
C GLY A 254 3.89 -6.05 21.36
N THR A 255 3.01 -5.57 20.45
CA THR A 255 1.60 -5.33 20.81
C THR A 255 0.96 -6.61 21.33
N PRO A 256 0.29 -6.59 22.50
CA PRO A 256 -0.28 -7.78 23.13
C PRO A 256 -1.22 -8.56 22.20
N ALA A 257 -1.06 -9.88 22.12
CA ALA A 257 -1.87 -10.73 21.24
C ALA A 257 -3.39 -10.55 21.39
N PRO A 258 -3.96 -10.37 22.59
CA PRO A 258 -5.39 -10.10 22.76
C PRO A 258 -5.84 -8.78 22.09
N ILE A 259 -4.97 -7.75 22.07
CA ILE A 259 -5.25 -6.47 21.40
C ILE A 259 -5.23 -6.66 19.88
N VAL A 260 -4.22 -7.38 19.36
CA VAL A 260 -4.13 -7.72 17.93
C VAL A 260 -5.36 -8.49 17.48
N ALA A 261 -5.76 -9.52 18.24
CA ALA A 261 -6.95 -10.32 17.95
C ALA A 261 -8.25 -9.49 17.93
N ARG A 262 -8.42 -8.58 18.91
CA ARG A 262 -9.57 -7.68 18.94
C ARG A 262 -9.59 -6.73 17.74
N LEU A 263 -8.45 -6.12 17.42
CA LEU A 263 -8.32 -5.23 16.25
C LEU A 263 -8.56 -5.98 14.94
N ASN A 264 -8.07 -7.22 14.80
CA ASN A 264 -8.37 -8.07 13.65
C ASN A 264 -9.87 -8.34 13.54
N ALA A 265 -10.51 -8.80 14.61
CA ALA A 265 -11.95 -9.12 14.61
C ALA A 265 -12.81 -7.91 14.21
N GLU A 266 -12.52 -6.72 14.77
CA GLU A 266 -13.24 -5.49 14.40
C GLU A 266 -12.93 -5.06 12.97
N THR A 267 -11.68 -5.19 12.51
CA THR A 267 -11.32 -4.86 11.12
C THR A 267 -12.04 -5.78 10.14
N VAL A 268 -12.06 -7.09 10.37
CA VAL A 268 -12.78 -8.07 9.52
C VAL A 268 -14.28 -7.75 9.49
N LYS A 269 -14.88 -7.43 10.63
CA LYS A 269 -16.29 -7.03 10.73
C LYS A 269 -16.58 -5.76 9.93
N VAL A 270 -15.71 -4.74 10.04
CA VAL A 270 -15.81 -3.50 9.26
C VAL A 270 -15.72 -3.77 7.78
N LEU A 271 -14.78 -4.58 7.34
CA LEU A 271 -14.59 -4.94 5.93
C LEU A 271 -15.73 -5.81 5.36
N GLY A 272 -16.49 -6.51 6.23
CA GLY A 272 -17.68 -7.24 5.86
C GLY A 272 -18.94 -6.38 5.66
N ARG A 273 -18.91 -5.10 6.03
CA ARG A 273 -20.05 -4.19 5.89
C ARG A 273 -20.30 -3.82 4.43
N ALA A 274 -21.55 -3.85 4.01
CA ALA A 274 -21.93 -3.53 2.62
C ALA A 274 -21.58 -2.08 2.23
N ASP A 275 -21.72 -1.11 3.15
CA ASP A 275 -21.39 0.29 2.92
C ASP A 275 -19.87 0.50 2.74
N VAL A 276 -19.03 -0.24 3.50
CA VAL A 276 -17.58 -0.22 3.36
C VAL A 276 -17.15 -0.87 2.04
N GLN A 277 -17.69 -2.04 1.73
CA GLN A 277 -17.40 -2.74 0.46
C GLN A 277 -17.78 -1.88 -0.75
N ALA A 278 -18.96 -1.24 -0.73
CA ALA A 278 -19.37 -0.33 -1.80
C ALA A 278 -18.44 0.90 -1.89
N ALA A 279 -18.09 1.51 -0.76
CA ALA A 279 -17.18 2.67 -0.75
C ALA A 279 -15.80 2.32 -1.31
N LEU A 280 -15.24 1.15 -0.97
CA LEU A 280 -13.94 0.69 -1.46
C LEU A 280 -14.02 0.24 -2.93
N ALA A 281 -15.08 -0.48 -3.33
CA ALA A 281 -15.29 -0.87 -4.73
C ALA A 281 -15.42 0.33 -5.68
N ASN A 282 -16.08 1.42 -5.24
CA ASN A 282 -16.16 2.68 -6.00
C ASN A 282 -14.78 3.32 -6.26
N GLN A 283 -13.78 2.96 -5.46
CA GLN A 283 -12.37 3.34 -5.64
C GLN A 283 -11.57 2.27 -6.41
N GLY A 284 -12.23 1.24 -6.92
CA GLY A 284 -11.58 0.13 -7.63
C GLY A 284 -10.87 -0.88 -6.72
N LEU A 285 -11.11 -0.82 -5.40
CA LEU A 285 -10.48 -1.69 -4.43
C LEU A 285 -11.25 -3.00 -4.27
N GLU A 286 -10.54 -4.10 -4.21
CA GLU A 286 -11.05 -5.43 -3.87
C GLU A 286 -10.73 -5.76 -2.42
N VAL A 287 -11.76 -5.94 -1.61
CA VAL A 287 -11.63 -6.25 -0.18
C VAL A 287 -11.31 -7.72 0.01
N LYS A 288 -10.23 -8.01 0.75
CA LYS A 288 -9.77 -9.38 1.03
C LYS A 288 -9.36 -9.53 2.50
N PRO A 289 -10.32 -9.55 3.44
CA PRO A 289 -9.97 -9.71 4.85
C PRO A 289 -9.34 -11.09 5.10
N GLY A 290 -8.38 -11.15 6.02
CA GLY A 290 -7.67 -12.37 6.38
C GLY A 290 -7.20 -12.36 7.82
N THR A 291 -6.57 -13.47 8.25
CA THR A 291 -5.96 -13.57 9.57
C THR A 291 -4.62 -12.82 9.62
N PRO A 292 -4.14 -12.47 10.84
CA PRO A 292 -2.81 -11.89 11.01
C PRO A 292 -1.69 -12.73 10.36
N GLU A 293 -1.78 -14.06 10.46
CA GLU A 293 -0.79 -14.99 9.91
C GLU A 293 -0.78 -14.98 8.38
N GLN A 294 -1.98 -14.92 7.76
CA GLN A 294 -2.10 -14.80 6.31
C GLN A 294 -1.51 -13.49 5.83
N PHE A 295 -1.74 -12.39 6.56
CA PHE A 295 -1.17 -11.10 6.21
C PHE A 295 0.36 -11.07 6.42
N ALA A 296 0.88 -11.69 7.50
CA ALA A 296 2.33 -11.87 7.69
C ALA A 296 2.99 -12.63 6.53
N ALA A 297 2.37 -13.73 6.08
CA ALA A 297 2.85 -14.51 4.95
C ALA A 297 2.83 -13.67 3.65
N HIS A 298 1.78 -12.88 3.43
CA HIS A 298 1.67 -11.97 2.29
C HIS A 298 2.81 -10.95 2.26
N ILE A 299 3.12 -10.28 3.37
CA ILE A 299 4.24 -9.32 3.46
C ILE A 299 5.56 -9.98 3.03
N LYS A 300 5.86 -11.17 3.55
CA LYS A 300 7.09 -11.90 3.19
C LYS A 300 7.15 -12.24 1.70
N SER A 301 6.04 -12.67 1.12
CA SER A 301 5.95 -13.00 -0.30
C SER A 301 6.14 -11.76 -1.18
N GLU A 302 5.58 -10.62 -0.79
CA GLU A 302 5.73 -9.35 -1.51
C GLU A 302 7.18 -8.85 -1.47
N ILE A 303 7.86 -8.90 -0.32
CA ILE A 303 9.30 -8.55 -0.21
C ILE A 303 10.12 -9.42 -1.17
N ALA A 304 9.89 -10.73 -1.20
CA ALA A 304 10.60 -11.64 -2.10
C ALA A 304 10.34 -11.31 -3.58
N LYS A 305 9.07 -11.02 -3.94
CA LYS A 305 8.66 -10.61 -5.29
C LYS A 305 9.36 -9.31 -5.72
N PHE A 306 9.28 -8.26 -4.88
CA PHE A 306 9.93 -6.98 -5.20
C PHE A 306 11.44 -7.08 -5.25
N THR A 307 12.06 -7.92 -4.40
CA THR A 307 13.51 -8.20 -4.47
C THR A 307 13.88 -8.82 -5.83
N LYS A 308 13.09 -9.76 -6.33
CA LYS A 308 13.32 -10.36 -7.66
C LYS A 308 13.17 -9.32 -8.77
N ILE A 309 12.10 -8.52 -8.74
CA ILE A 309 11.85 -7.46 -9.73
C ILE A 309 12.95 -6.40 -9.67
N GLY A 310 13.29 -5.91 -8.48
CA GLY A 310 14.30 -4.89 -8.28
C GLY A 310 15.66 -5.30 -8.82
N LYS A 311 16.08 -6.55 -8.56
CA LYS A 311 17.32 -7.10 -9.11
C LYS A 311 17.27 -7.20 -10.64
N ALA A 312 16.18 -7.69 -11.21
CA ALA A 312 16.03 -7.86 -12.66
C ALA A 312 16.00 -6.52 -13.42
N ALA A 313 15.39 -5.50 -12.83
CA ALA A 313 15.26 -4.15 -13.41
C ALA A 313 16.39 -3.18 -12.98
N GLY A 314 17.35 -3.63 -12.16
CA GLY A 314 18.45 -2.78 -11.69
C GLY A 314 18.01 -1.65 -10.77
N ILE A 315 16.85 -1.77 -10.10
CA ILE A 315 16.31 -0.72 -9.23
C ILE A 315 17.14 -0.67 -7.94
N LYS A 316 17.64 0.52 -7.64
CA LYS A 316 18.27 0.84 -6.35
C LYS A 316 17.60 2.11 -5.82
N ALA A 317 17.26 2.12 -4.54
CA ALA A 317 16.94 3.34 -3.82
C ALA A 317 18.21 3.79 -3.08
N GLU A 318 18.55 5.07 -3.21
CA GLU A 318 19.70 5.68 -2.54
C GLU A 318 19.45 5.85 -1.04
#